data_40d766a97b10cd0c035972f48f1c1171
#
_entry.id   40d766a97b10cd0c035972f48f1c1171
#
_cell.length_a   1.000
_cell.length_b   1.000
_cell.length_c   1.000
_cell.angle_alpha   90.00
_cell.angle_beta   90.00
_cell.angle_gamma   90.00
#
_symmetry.space_group_name_H-M   'P 1'
#
loop_
_entity.id
_entity.type
_entity.pdbx_description
1 polymer ?
#
loop_
_entity_poly.entity_id
_entity_poly.type
_entity_poly.pdbx_seq_one_letter_code
_entity_poly.pdbx_strand_id
1 'polypeptide(L)'
;MIGAMAWILDLDGVVWRGDQPIAGSAEAIARLRASGEDVGFVTNFSYSPVETVEAKLAGFGIEARGAVSTSAQAAAGLLEPGERALLVAGPGVRQALEQRGVEVVADGDADAVVVGWHPEFTYDRMAAAMRAVGHGARLVATNDDATLPTPDGALPGGGAILASIERATGVTAVVAGKPYPPSVAALWARYGREGTMVGDRPDTDGRFAVALGYRWALVLSGVATSAEVDPPPDVVAPTLADLVAAYGP
;
A
#
# COMPACT_ATOMS: atom_id res chain seq x y z
N MET A 1 23.06 -3.51 23.17
CA MET A 1 22.31 -2.43 22.51
C MET A 1 21.03 -3.07 22.00
N ILE A 2 19.87 -2.60 22.44
CA ILE A 2 18.60 -2.97 21.86
C ILE A 2 18.65 -2.37 20.43
N GLY A 3 18.51 -3.20 19.40
CA GLY A 3 18.53 -2.73 18.03
C GLY A 3 17.40 -1.73 17.78
N ALA A 4 17.58 -0.81 16.81
CA ALA A 4 16.52 0.10 16.37
C ALA A 4 15.27 -0.71 16.02
N MET A 5 14.11 -0.32 16.55
CA MET A 5 12.84 -0.95 16.18
C MET A 5 12.26 -0.27 14.94
N ALA A 6 11.67 -1.06 14.06
CA ALA A 6 11.01 -0.52 12.89
C ALA A 6 9.64 0.08 13.25
N TRP A 7 9.40 1.30 12.81
CA TRP A 7 8.08 1.95 12.82
C TRP A 7 7.58 2.05 11.39
N ILE A 8 6.61 1.24 11.05
CA ILE A 8 6.01 1.22 9.71
C ILE A 8 4.68 1.95 9.78
N LEU A 9 4.60 3.04 9.05
CA LEU A 9 3.47 3.96 9.08
C LEU A 9 2.65 3.83 7.80
N ASP A 10 1.34 3.63 7.94
CA ASP A 10 0.43 3.96 6.84
C ASP A 10 0.44 5.45 6.58
N LEU A 11 -0.09 5.89 5.45
CA LEU A 11 -0.06 7.29 5.03
C LEU A 11 -1.41 7.97 5.22
N ASP A 12 -2.45 7.48 4.55
CA ASP A 12 -3.77 8.07 4.65
C ASP A 12 -4.40 7.77 6.01
N GLY A 13 -4.88 8.79 6.71
CA GLY A 13 -5.41 8.65 8.05
C GLY A 13 -4.36 8.60 9.18
N VAL A 14 -3.08 8.47 8.86
CA VAL A 14 -1.95 8.45 9.83
C VAL A 14 -1.08 9.69 9.69
N VAL A 15 -0.61 9.98 8.48
CA VAL A 15 0.28 11.12 8.20
C VAL A 15 -0.51 12.29 7.62
N TRP A 16 -1.49 11.99 6.77
CA TRP A 16 -2.35 12.99 6.14
C TRP A 16 -3.81 12.51 5.98
N ARG A 17 -4.71 13.45 5.65
CA ARG A 17 -6.05 13.22 5.09
C ARG A 17 -6.19 14.01 3.81
N GLY A 18 -6.40 13.33 2.68
CA GLY A 18 -6.40 13.99 1.38
C GLY A 18 -5.10 14.77 1.21
N ASP A 19 -5.18 16.09 1.04
CA ASP A 19 -4.01 16.96 0.82
C ASP A 19 -3.56 17.72 2.08
N GLN A 20 -4.09 17.38 3.26
CA GLN A 20 -3.74 18.06 4.50
C GLN A 20 -2.96 17.13 5.43
N PRO A 21 -1.82 17.56 5.99
CA PRO A 21 -1.11 16.78 6.99
C PRO A 21 -1.93 16.71 8.29
N ILE A 22 -1.87 15.57 8.96
CA ILE A 22 -2.41 15.44 10.33
C ILE A 22 -1.45 16.15 11.28
N ALA A 23 -2.02 17.02 12.12
CA ALA A 23 -1.23 17.87 13.02
C ALA A 23 -0.30 17.04 13.91
N GLY A 24 0.96 17.43 14.00
CA GLY A 24 2.00 16.78 14.80
C GLY A 24 2.61 15.51 14.19
N SER A 25 2.17 15.06 13.01
CA SER A 25 2.72 13.84 12.39
C SER A 25 4.19 14.01 11.99
N ALA A 26 4.56 15.15 11.44
CA ALA A 26 5.94 15.44 11.04
C ALA A 26 6.89 15.47 12.25
N GLU A 27 6.48 16.11 13.34
CA GLU A 27 7.21 16.19 14.59
C GLU A 27 7.36 14.82 15.26
N ALA A 28 6.29 14.01 15.23
CA ALA A 28 6.32 12.64 15.74
C ALA A 28 7.32 11.76 14.98
N ILE A 29 7.31 11.84 13.65
CA ILE A 29 8.26 11.12 12.79
C ILE A 29 9.70 11.60 13.06
N ALA A 30 9.92 12.91 13.17
CA ALA A 30 11.23 13.48 13.49
C ALA A 30 11.74 12.99 14.87
N ARG A 31 10.84 12.90 15.86
CA ARG A 31 11.17 12.37 17.19
C ARG A 31 11.58 10.89 17.14
N LEU A 32 10.85 10.04 16.45
CA LEU A 32 11.21 8.63 16.27
C LEU A 32 12.60 8.48 15.67
N ARG A 33 12.90 9.21 14.60
CA ARG A 33 14.22 9.19 13.95
C ARG A 33 15.34 9.73 14.83
N ALA A 34 15.07 10.79 15.60
CA ALA A 34 16.04 11.35 16.53
C ALA A 34 16.40 10.38 17.66
N SER A 35 15.50 9.45 18.00
CA SER A 35 15.73 8.39 18.97
C SER A 35 16.42 7.15 18.37
N GLY A 36 16.76 7.19 17.06
CA GLY A 36 17.46 6.09 16.38
C GLY A 36 16.54 5.00 15.83
N GLU A 37 15.23 5.24 15.79
CA GLU A 37 14.26 4.28 15.23
C GLU A 37 14.24 4.33 13.70
N ASP A 38 14.05 3.17 13.08
CA ASP A 38 13.86 3.05 11.63
C ASP A 38 12.40 3.35 11.26
N VAL A 39 12.18 4.42 10.48
CA VAL A 39 10.84 4.81 10.05
C VAL A 39 10.64 4.55 8.57
N GLY A 40 9.69 3.66 8.27
CA GLY A 40 9.23 3.34 6.92
C GLY A 40 7.76 3.73 6.70
N PHE A 41 7.40 3.90 5.45
CA PHE A 41 6.04 4.21 5.03
C PHE A 41 5.51 3.11 4.11
N VAL A 42 4.24 2.76 4.27
CA VAL A 42 3.60 1.73 3.45
C VAL A 42 2.22 2.19 3.01
N THR A 43 1.89 2.01 1.73
CA THR A 43 0.57 2.37 1.22
C THR A 43 0.07 1.39 0.17
N ASN A 44 -1.26 1.13 0.19
CA ASN A 44 -1.94 0.41 -0.88
C ASN A 44 -2.23 1.29 -2.10
N PHE A 45 -2.06 2.62 -1.99
CA PHE A 45 -2.25 3.51 -3.11
C PHE A 45 -1.15 3.28 -4.17
N SER A 46 -1.54 2.78 -5.34
CA SER A 46 -0.64 2.34 -6.40
C SER A 46 -0.65 3.22 -7.65
N TYR A 47 -1.55 4.22 -7.70
CA TYR A 47 -1.78 4.99 -8.92
C TYR A 47 -0.60 5.88 -9.29
N SER A 48 -0.08 6.62 -8.33
CA SER A 48 1.02 7.57 -8.58
C SER A 48 2.40 6.92 -8.46
N PRO A 49 3.39 7.39 -9.22
CA PRO A 49 4.80 7.07 -8.99
C PRO A 49 5.22 7.28 -7.54
N VAL A 50 6.15 6.45 -7.04
CA VAL A 50 6.60 6.52 -5.64
C VAL A 50 7.20 7.89 -5.30
N GLU A 51 7.90 8.52 -6.24
CA GLU A 51 8.49 9.85 -6.08
C GLU A 51 7.44 10.94 -5.84
N THR A 52 6.21 10.76 -6.36
CA THR A 52 5.09 11.68 -6.07
C THR A 52 4.66 11.58 -4.61
N VAL A 53 4.64 10.37 -4.05
CA VAL A 53 4.34 10.14 -2.63
C VAL A 53 5.44 10.72 -1.75
N GLU A 54 6.71 10.48 -2.11
CA GLU A 54 7.87 11.03 -1.42
C GLU A 54 7.89 12.57 -1.46
N ALA A 55 7.56 13.16 -2.62
CA ALA A 55 7.46 14.62 -2.76
C ALA A 55 6.33 15.21 -1.90
N LYS A 56 5.19 14.51 -1.78
CA LYS A 56 4.10 14.93 -0.90
C LYS A 56 4.54 14.91 0.57
N LEU A 57 5.26 13.86 1.01
CA LEU A 57 5.85 13.78 2.35
C LEU A 57 6.85 14.92 2.59
N ALA A 58 7.73 15.19 1.61
CA ALA A 58 8.69 16.29 1.68
C ALA A 58 7.98 17.65 1.79
N GLY A 59 6.85 17.85 1.12
CA GLY A 59 5.99 19.04 1.23
C GLY A 59 5.45 19.25 2.66
N PHE A 60 5.34 18.20 3.45
CA PHE A 60 4.97 18.24 4.87
C PHE A 60 6.17 18.28 5.81
N GLY A 61 7.39 18.45 5.28
CA GLY A 61 8.63 18.47 6.08
C GLY A 61 9.15 17.08 6.47
N ILE A 62 8.64 16.00 5.84
CA ILE A 62 9.03 14.63 6.14
C ILE A 62 9.93 14.11 5.03
N GLU A 63 11.24 13.96 5.29
CA GLU A 63 12.15 13.29 4.36
C GLU A 63 11.79 11.80 4.28
N ALA A 64 11.49 11.31 3.08
CA ALA A 64 11.01 9.93 2.88
C ALA A 64 11.64 9.23 1.67
N ARG A 65 12.66 9.84 1.05
CA ARG A 65 13.31 9.28 -0.13
C ARG A 65 13.80 7.86 0.11
N GLY A 66 13.29 6.95 -0.71
CA GLY A 66 13.57 5.54 -0.59
C GLY A 66 12.96 4.88 0.65
N ALA A 67 12.18 5.54 1.51
CA ALA A 67 11.53 4.96 2.69
C ALA A 67 10.07 4.54 2.44
N VAL A 68 9.51 4.84 1.28
CA VAL A 68 8.14 4.50 0.89
C VAL A 68 8.11 3.13 0.22
N SER A 69 7.17 2.30 0.64
CA SER A 69 6.82 1.01 0.02
C SER A 69 5.38 1.07 -0.47
N THR A 70 5.16 0.84 -1.76
CA THR A 70 3.83 0.90 -2.37
C THR A 70 3.37 -0.50 -2.80
N SER A 71 2.07 -0.72 -2.88
CA SER A 71 1.52 -1.94 -3.46
C SER A 71 1.86 -2.11 -4.94
N ALA A 72 2.19 -1.03 -5.66
CA ALA A 72 2.72 -1.09 -7.02
C ALA A 72 4.08 -1.80 -7.08
N GLN A 73 5.01 -1.44 -6.17
CA GLN A 73 6.32 -2.08 -6.06
C GLN A 73 6.18 -3.55 -5.63
N ALA A 74 5.28 -3.85 -4.69
CA ALA A 74 5.01 -5.22 -4.27
C ALA A 74 4.46 -6.08 -5.42
N ALA A 75 3.56 -5.53 -6.25
CA ALA A 75 3.04 -6.22 -7.44
C ALA A 75 4.12 -6.43 -8.51
N ALA A 76 4.94 -5.42 -8.78
CA ALA A 76 6.06 -5.55 -9.70
C ALA A 76 7.07 -6.61 -9.25
N GLY A 77 7.26 -6.78 -7.94
CA GLY A 77 8.11 -7.82 -7.35
C GLY A 77 7.66 -9.26 -7.63
N LEU A 78 6.42 -9.46 -8.07
CA LEU A 78 5.88 -10.77 -8.46
C LEU A 78 6.21 -11.15 -9.92
N LEU A 79 6.81 -10.24 -10.67
CA LEU A 79 7.19 -10.45 -12.07
C LEU A 79 8.71 -10.51 -12.21
N GLU A 80 9.19 -11.29 -13.16
CA GLU A 80 10.61 -11.38 -13.47
C GLU A 80 11.01 -10.40 -14.58
N PRO A 81 12.26 -9.90 -14.58
CA PRO A 81 12.77 -9.08 -15.67
C PRO A 81 12.61 -9.77 -17.02
N GLY A 82 12.10 -9.03 -18.01
CA GLY A 82 11.83 -9.54 -19.36
C GLY A 82 10.43 -10.13 -19.55
N GLU A 83 9.64 -10.35 -18.50
CA GLU A 83 8.23 -10.69 -18.64
C GLU A 83 7.43 -9.52 -19.23
N ARG A 84 6.30 -9.83 -19.86
CA ARG A 84 5.35 -8.88 -20.44
C ARG A 84 4.13 -8.74 -19.56
N ALA A 85 3.80 -7.53 -19.17
CA ALA A 85 2.65 -7.22 -18.33
C ALA A 85 1.61 -6.38 -19.08
N LEU A 86 0.39 -6.91 -19.22
CA LEU A 86 -0.76 -6.11 -19.65
C LEU A 86 -1.22 -5.27 -18.46
N LEU A 87 -1.18 -3.96 -18.63
CA LEU A 87 -1.45 -3.02 -17.56
C LEU A 87 -2.92 -2.56 -17.53
N VAL A 88 -3.59 -2.85 -16.41
CA VAL A 88 -4.91 -2.32 -16.05
C VAL A 88 -4.77 -1.55 -14.73
N ALA A 89 -3.91 -0.54 -14.74
CA ALA A 89 -3.59 0.24 -13.56
C ALA A 89 -3.03 1.61 -13.94
N GLY A 90 -2.71 2.43 -12.92
CA GLY A 90 -2.18 3.78 -13.10
C GLY A 90 -0.66 3.83 -13.40
N PRO A 91 -0.14 5.07 -13.59
CA PRO A 91 1.26 5.30 -13.95
C PRO A 91 2.27 4.82 -12.90
N GLY A 92 1.91 4.77 -11.61
CA GLY A 92 2.81 4.25 -10.57
C GLY A 92 3.10 2.76 -10.74
N VAL A 93 2.10 1.97 -11.16
CA VAL A 93 2.29 0.54 -11.45
C VAL A 93 3.15 0.37 -12.70
N ARG A 94 2.91 1.17 -13.74
CA ARG A 94 3.75 1.18 -14.94
C ARG A 94 5.21 1.40 -14.57
N GLN A 95 5.49 2.45 -13.83
CA GLN A 95 6.85 2.79 -13.42
C GLN A 95 7.51 1.64 -12.63
N ALA A 96 6.79 1.07 -11.65
CA ALA A 96 7.34 -0.03 -10.84
C ALA A 96 7.68 -1.26 -11.69
N LEU A 97 6.84 -1.59 -12.68
CA LEU A 97 7.10 -2.67 -13.62
C LEU A 97 8.31 -2.38 -14.51
N GLU A 98 8.39 -1.19 -15.09
CA GLU A 98 9.52 -0.76 -15.94
C GLU A 98 10.85 -0.73 -15.17
N GLN A 99 10.85 -0.25 -13.92
CA GLN A 99 12.01 -0.30 -13.02
C GLN A 99 12.44 -1.73 -12.69
N ARG A 100 11.50 -2.68 -12.68
CA ARG A 100 11.80 -4.11 -12.53
C ARG A 100 12.33 -4.76 -13.81
N GLY A 101 12.30 -4.07 -14.94
CA GLY A 101 12.69 -4.60 -16.26
C GLY A 101 11.59 -5.41 -16.94
N VAL A 102 10.33 -5.19 -16.56
CA VAL A 102 9.14 -5.81 -17.16
C VAL A 102 8.67 -4.94 -18.33
N GLU A 103 8.36 -5.58 -19.47
CA GLU A 103 7.78 -4.91 -20.63
C GLU A 103 6.29 -4.63 -20.40
N VAL A 104 5.89 -3.37 -20.39
CA VAL A 104 4.48 -3.00 -20.20
C VAL A 104 3.78 -2.88 -21.54
N VAL A 105 2.75 -3.70 -21.75
CA VAL A 105 1.94 -3.72 -22.97
C VAL A 105 0.52 -3.22 -22.71
N ALA A 106 -0.10 -2.65 -23.75
CA ALA A 106 -1.49 -2.17 -23.69
C ALA A 106 -2.50 -3.20 -24.17
N ASP A 107 -2.07 -4.16 -24.98
CA ASP A 107 -2.88 -5.23 -25.59
C ASP A 107 -1.97 -6.38 -26.05
N GLY A 108 -2.57 -7.50 -26.44
CA GLY A 108 -1.87 -8.67 -26.98
C GLY A 108 -1.43 -9.67 -25.91
N ASP A 109 -0.49 -10.54 -26.28
CA ASP A 109 0.01 -11.59 -25.40
C ASP A 109 0.83 -11.00 -24.25
N ALA A 110 0.59 -11.51 -23.05
CA ALA A 110 1.27 -11.08 -21.82
C ALA A 110 1.46 -12.30 -20.90
N ASP A 111 2.51 -12.26 -20.07
CA ASP A 111 2.78 -13.26 -19.02
C ASP A 111 1.95 -12.98 -17.76
N ALA A 112 1.59 -11.72 -17.55
CA ALA A 112 0.74 -11.29 -16.46
C ALA A 112 -0.21 -10.15 -16.85
N VAL A 113 -1.38 -10.10 -16.22
CA VAL A 113 -2.26 -8.93 -16.16
C VAL A 113 -2.07 -8.30 -14.79
N VAL A 114 -1.68 -7.03 -14.74
CA VAL A 114 -1.49 -6.31 -13.48
C VAL A 114 -2.58 -5.27 -13.29
N VAL A 115 -3.40 -5.47 -12.25
CA VAL A 115 -4.59 -4.66 -11.95
C VAL A 115 -4.32 -3.75 -10.75
N GLY A 116 -4.75 -2.51 -10.86
CA GLY A 116 -4.76 -1.54 -9.78
C GLY A 116 -5.83 -0.48 -9.99
N TRP A 117 -5.95 0.46 -9.04
CA TRP A 117 -6.89 1.56 -9.20
C TRP A 117 -6.57 2.40 -10.45
N HIS A 118 -7.61 2.69 -11.23
CA HIS A 118 -7.49 3.38 -12.50
C HIS A 118 -8.80 4.13 -12.83
N PRO A 119 -8.82 5.47 -12.75
CA PRO A 119 -10.05 6.25 -12.97
C PRO A 119 -10.56 6.15 -14.42
N GLU A 120 -9.68 5.82 -15.38
CA GLU A 120 -10.03 5.63 -16.81
C GLU A 120 -10.25 4.15 -17.15
N PHE A 121 -10.66 3.31 -16.19
CA PHE A 121 -11.01 1.93 -16.45
C PHE A 121 -12.21 1.83 -17.39
N THR A 122 -12.11 0.99 -18.42
CA THR A 122 -13.13 0.82 -19.45
C THR A 122 -13.46 -0.65 -19.68
N TYR A 123 -14.59 -0.89 -20.32
CA TYR A 123 -14.97 -2.25 -20.77
C TYR A 123 -13.89 -2.86 -21.67
N ASP A 124 -13.27 -2.07 -22.57
CA ASP A 124 -12.23 -2.57 -23.47
C ASP A 124 -10.98 -3.02 -22.71
N ARG A 125 -10.59 -2.33 -21.64
CA ARG A 125 -9.50 -2.76 -20.76
C ARG A 125 -9.84 -4.07 -20.03
N MET A 126 -11.07 -4.22 -19.54
CA MET A 126 -11.54 -5.48 -18.95
C MET A 126 -11.53 -6.62 -19.97
N ALA A 127 -11.99 -6.36 -21.21
CA ALA A 127 -11.99 -7.34 -22.27
C ALA A 127 -10.55 -7.74 -22.70
N ALA A 128 -9.62 -6.81 -22.75
CA ALA A 128 -8.20 -7.10 -23.00
C ALA A 128 -7.61 -8.00 -21.89
N ALA A 129 -7.85 -7.64 -20.62
CA ALA A 129 -7.44 -8.45 -19.47
C ALA A 129 -8.02 -9.86 -19.53
N MET A 130 -9.32 -10.00 -19.83
CA MET A 130 -9.98 -11.29 -19.96
C MET A 130 -9.35 -12.15 -21.08
N ARG A 131 -9.03 -11.56 -22.22
CA ARG A 131 -8.35 -12.28 -23.33
C ARG A 131 -6.96 -12.74 -22.91
N ALA A 132 -6.15 -11.87 -22.30
CA ALA A 132 -4.80 -12.22 -21.87
C ALA A 132 -4.81 -13.35 -20.81
N VAL A 133 -5.71 -13.29 -19.82
CA VAL A 133 -5.87 -14.38 -18.83
C VAL A 133 -6.35 -15.67 -19.53
N GLY A 134 -7.26 -15.58 -20.51
CA GLY A 134 -7.70 -16.73 -21.31
C GLY A 134 -6.58 -17.36 -22.14
N HIS A 135 -5.52 -16.63 -22.48
CA HIS A 135 -4.30 -17.12 -23.13
C HIS A 135 -3.23 -17.60 -22.14
N GLY A 136 -3.51 -17.59 -20.84
CA GLY A 136 -2.63 -18.12 -19.81
C GLY A 136 -1.86 -17.09 -18.99
N ALA A 137 -2.10 -15.77 -19.18
CA ALA A 137 -1.51 -14.75 -18.34
C ALA A 137 -1.94 -14.89 -16.87
N ARG A 138 -1.00 -14.73 -15.94
CA ARG A 138 -1.28 -14.69 -14.49
C ARG A 138 -2.07 -13.41 -14.16
N LEU A 139 -3.00 -13.50 -13.22
CA LEU A 139 -3.71 -12.32 -12.73
C LEU A 139 -3.08 -11.84 -11.42
N VAL A 140 -2.57 -10.61 -11.40
CA VAL A 140 -1.92 -9.95 -10.26
C VAL A 140 -2.67 -8.66 -9.97
N ALA A 141 -2.90 -8.36 -8.69
CA ALA A 141 -3.51 -7.11 -8.25
C ALA A 141 -2.62 -6.36 -7.27
N THR A 142 -2.61 -5.05 -7.35
CA THR A 142 -1.88 -4.22 -6.37
C THR A 142 -2.53 -4.26 -5.00
N ASN A 143 -3.85 -4.24 -4.92
CA ASN A 143 -4.66 -4.37 -3.71
C ASN A 143 -6.09 -4.81 -4.09
N ASP A 144 -6.87 -5.18 -3.09
CA ASP A 144 -8.29 -5.54 -3.20
C ASP A 144 -9.20 -4.58 -2.41
N ASP A 145 -8.72 -3.38 -2.10
CA ASP A 145 -9.48 -2.37 -1.39
C ASP A 145 -10.77 -2.04 -2.18
N ALA A 146 -11.93 -2.32 -1.58
CA ALA A 146 -13.22 -2.14 -2.24
C ALA A 146 -13.52 -0.67 -2.57
N THR A 147 -13.05 0.23 -1.71
CA THR A 147 -13.30 1.67 -1.83
C THR A 147 -12.02 2.48 -1.65
N LEU A 148 -12.00 3.66 -2.29
CA LEU A 148 -11.02 4.72 -2.09
C LEU A 148 -11.70 5.89 -1.37
N PRO A 149 -11.30 6.25 -0.14
CA PRO A 149 -11.82 7.42 0.55
C PRO A 149 -11.42 8.71 -0.17
N THR A 150 -12.39 9.62 -0.34
CA THR A 150 -12.14 10.97 -0.85
C THR A 150 -12.88 12.01 0.01
N PRO A 151 -12.53 13.31 -0.08
CA PRO A 151 -13.26 14.36 0.65
C PRO A 151 -14.76 14.41 0.34
N ASP A 152 -15.14 14.03 -0.88
CA ASP A 152 -16.52 14.06 -1.37
C ASP A 152 -17.26 12.72 -1.14
N GLY A 153 -16.64 11.78 -0.42
CA GLY A 153 -17.18 10.45 -0.16
C GLY A 153 -16.33 9.32 -0.76
N ALA A 154 -16.76 8.09 -0.59
CA ALA A 154 -16.02 6.92 -1.08
C ALA A 154 -16.24 6.71 -2.59
N LEU A 155 -15.16 6.51 -3.33
CA LEU A 155 -15.17 6.04 -4.70
C LEU A 155 -14.85 4.53 -4.76
N PRO A 156 -15.22 3.83 -5.88
CA PRO A 156 -14.75 2.46 -6.10
C PRO A 156 -13.22 2.38 -6.07
N GLY A 157 -12.67 1.47 -5.29
CA GLY A 157 -11.23 1.21 -5.18
C GLY A 157 -10.70 0.26 -6.24
N GLY A 158 -9.42 -0.10 -6.12
CA GLY A 158 -8.77 -1.09 -7.00
C GLY A 158 -9.44 -2.45 -6.94
N GLY A 159 -9.95 -2.86 -5.76
CA GLY A 159 -10.69 -4.10 -5.57
C GLY A 159 -12.00 -4.18 -6.37
N ALA A 160 -12.68 -3.06 -6.61
CA ALA A 160 -13.87 -3.05 -7.46
C ALA A 160 -13.53 -3.33 -8.93
N ILE A 161 -12.42 -2.78 -9.43
CA ILE A 161 -11.89 -3.08 -10.77
C ILE A 161 -11.48 -4.56 -10.84
N LEU A 162 -10.70 -5.01 -9.85
CA LEU A 162 -10.26 -6.40 -9.74
C LEU A 162 -11.42 -7.38 -9.76
N ALA A 163 -12.44 -7.16 -8.93
CA ALA A 163 -13.61 -8.02 -8.86
C ALA A 163 -14.34 -8.17 -10.22
N SER A 164 -14.38 -7.12 -11.03
CA SER A 164 -14.96 -7.17 -12.38
C SER A 164 -14.17 -8.11 -13.31
N ILE A 165 -12.84 -8.08 -13.23
CA ILE A 165 -11.94 -8.91 -14.04
C ILE A 165 -11.98 -10.36 -13.53
N GLU A 166 -11.91 -10.59 -12.23
CA GLU A 166 -12.04 -11.94 -11.63
C GLU A 166 -13.39 -12.58 -12.02
N ARG A 167 -14.47 -11.80 -11.95
CA ARG A 167 -15.79 -12.28 -12.36
C ARG A 167 -15.85 -12.67 -13.83
N ALA A 168 -15.20 -11.89 -14.71
CA ALA A 168 -15.18 -12.13 -16.14
C ALA A 168 -14.29 -13.31 -16.52
N THR A 169 -13.17 -13.50 -15.82
CA THR A 169 -12.18 -14.54 -16.12
C THR A 169 -12.41 -15.86 -15.39
N GLY A 170 -13.07 -15.82 -14.23
CA GLY A 170 -13.19 -16.96 -13.31
C GLY A 170 -11.87 -17.27 -12.57
N VAL A 171 -10.84 -16.41 -12.68
CA VAL A 171 -9.52 -16.57 -12.07
C VAL A 171 -9.39 -15.62 -10.90
N THR A 172 -8.92 -16.13 -9.75
CA THR A 172 -8.59 -15.30 -8.57
C THR A 172 -7.16 -14.76 -8.70
N ALA A 173 -6.99 -13.47 -8.43
CA ALA A 173 -5.70 -12.81 -8.51
C ALA A 173 -4.78 -13.15 -7.34
N VAL A 174 -3.47 -13.04 -7.58
CA VAL A 174 -2.49 -12.88 -6.52
C VAL A 174 -2.46 -11.40 -6.13
N VAL A 175 -2.90 -11.08 -4.92
CA VAL A 175 -2.89 -9.71 -4.39
C VAL A 175 -1.56 -9.39 -3.72
N ALA A 176 -0.96 -8.25 -4.05
CA ALA A 176 0.40 -7.91 -3.62
C ALA A 176 0.47 -6.95 -2.43
N GLY A 177 -0.51 -6.06 -2.27
CA GLY A 177 -0.54 -5.02 -1.24
C GLY A 177 -0.79 -5.54 0.18
N LYS A 178 -0.93 -4.64 1.13
CA LYS A 178 -1.38 -4.98 2.49
C LYS A 178 -2.77 -5.64 2.45
N PRO A 179 -3.03 -6.68 3.21
CA PRO A 179 -2.17 -7.37 4.19
C PRO A 179 -1.43 -8.61 3.64
N TYR A 180 -1.26 -8.74 2.35
CA TYR A 180 -0.85 -9.96 1.66
C TYR A 180 0.66 -10.25 1.69
N PRO A 181 1.07 -11.53 1.50
CA PRO A 181 2.44 -11.98 1.64
C PRO A 181 3.49 -11.21 0.84
N PRO A 182 3.25 -10.72 -0.41
CA PRO A 182 4.29 -9.99 -1.13
C PRO A 182 4.72 -8.69 -0.43
N SER A 183 3.77 -7.91 0.11
CA SER A 183 4.09 -6.73 0.92
C SER A 183 4.77 -7.09 2.24
N VAL A 184 4.37 -8.17 2.87
CA VAL A 184 5.01 -8.69 4.09
C VAL A 184 6.48 -9.02 3.82
N ALA A 185 6.76 -9.78 2.76
CA ALA A 185 8.11 -10.18 2.39
C ALA A 185 9.00 -8.96 2.06
N ALA A 186 8.46 -7.98 1.34
CA ALA A 186 9.17 -6.75 1.00
C ALA A 186 9.57 -5.94 2.24
N LEU A 187 8.67 -5.81 3.22
CA LEU A 187 8.96 -5.10 4.46
C LEU A 187 9.94 -5.87 5.36
N TRP A 188 9.81 -7.19 5.49
CA TRP A 188 10.78 -7.98 6.25
C TRP A 188 12.20 -7.91 5.66
N ALA A 189 12.31 -7.92 4.35
CA ALA A 189 13.62 -7.79 3.68
C ALA A 189 14.31 -6.45 4.01
N ARG A 190 13.54 -5.42 4.30
CA ARG A 190 14.03 -4.06 4.53
C ARG A 190 14.18 -3.70 6.00
N TYR A 191 13.20 -4.04 6.82
CA TYR A 191 13.07 -3.59 8.20
C TYR A 191 13.17 -4.71 9.24
N GLY A 192 13.35 -5.97 8.80
CA GLY A 192 13.40 -7.11 9.71
C GLY A 192 12.03 -7.60 10.17
N ARG A 193 12.02 -8.36 11.27
CA ARG A 193 10.80 -9.07 11.74
C ARG A 193 10.26 -8.52 13.06
N GLU A 194 10.78 -7.42 13.54
CA GLU A 194 10.37 -6.76 14.78
C GLU A 194 10.05 -5.30 14.53
N GLY A 195 8.92 -4.82 15.01
CA GLY A 195 8.52 -3.44 14.80
C GLY A 195 7.10 -3.13 15.26
N THR A 196 6.68 -1.92 14.94
CA THR A 196 5.31 -1.43 15.14
C THR A 196 4.72 -1.02 13.78
N MET A 197 3.56 -1.57 13.45
CA MET A 197 2.73 -1.10 12.33
C MET A 197 1.71 -0.11 12.86
N VAL A 198 1.73 1.10 12.33
CA VAL A 198 0.76 2.15 12.66
C VAL A 198 -0.18 2.35 11.49
N GLY A 199 -1.46 2.29 11.74
CA GLY A 199 -2.49 2.48 10.71
C GLY A 199 -3.83 2.88 11.31
N ASP A 200 -4.78 3.13 10.44
CA ASP A 200 -6.13 3.56 10.79
C ASP A 200 -7.22 2.57 10.34
N ARG A 201 -6.82 1.52 9.59
CA ARG A 201 -7.72 0.52 9.02
C ARG A 201 -7.44 -0.88 9.56
N PRO A 202 -8.32 -1.43 10.39
CA PRO A 202 -8.15 -2.78 10.94
C PRO A 202 -8.12 -3.88 9.88
N ASP A 203 -8.94 -3.75 8.84
CA ASP A 203 -9.07 -4.72 7.75
C ASP A 203 -7.82 -4.82 6.85
N THR A 204 -7.03 -3.77 6.75
CA THR A 204 -5.76 -3.75 6.01
C THR A 204 -4.56 -3.66 6.93
N ASP A 205 -4.41 -2.57 7.70
CA ASP A 205 -3.24 -2.31 8.53
C ASP A 205 -3.13 -3.24 9.74
N GLY A 206 -4.28 -3.49 10.39
CA GLY A 206 -4.33 -4.42 11.52
C GLY A 206 -3.98 -5.84 11.10
N ARG A 207 -4.60 -6.34 10.03
CA ARG A 207 -4.25 -7.66 9.47
C ARG A 207 -2.82 -7.71 8.97
N PHE A 208 -2.31 -6.59 8.45
CA PHE A 208 -0.92 -6.49 8.01
C PHE A 208 0.06 -6.55 9.19
N ALA A 209 -0.24 -5.87 10.30
CA ALA A 209 0.52 -5.98 11.54
C ALA A 209 0.60 -7.42 12.02
N VAL A 210 -0.53 -8.13 12.03
CA VAL A 210 -0.59 -9.56 12.38
C VAL A 210 0.27 -10.41 11.44
N ALA A 211 0.17 -10.17 10.12
CA ALA A 211 0.94 -10.91 9.12
C ALA A 211 2.46 -10.65 9.22
N LEU A 212 2.86 -9.43 9.59
CA LEU A 212 4.25 -9.07 9.87
C LEU A 212 4.76 -9.65 11.20
N GLY A 213 3.87 -9.97 12.15
CA GLY A 213 4.24 -10.24 13.54
C GLY A 213 4.69 -8.98 14.29
N TYR A 214 4.26 -7.81 13.85
CA TYR A 214 4.57 -6.51 14.45
C TYR A 214 3.50 -6.13 15.47
N ARG A 215 3.87 -5.25 16.39
CA ARG A 215 2.91 -4.59 17.27
C ARG A 215 1.91 -3.79 16.44
N TRP A 216 0.61 -3.97 16.70
CA TRP A 216 -0.45 -3.23 16.04
C TRP A 216 -0.82 -1.96 16.82
N ALA A 217 -0.56 -0.80 16.23
CA ALA A 217 -0.91 0.50 16.79
C ALA A 217 -1.99 1.17 15.93
N LEU A 218 -3.21 1.26 16.48
CA LEU A 218 -4.34 1.91 15.83
C LEU A 218 -4.36 3.40 16.15
N VAL A 219 -4.46 4.25 15.13
CA VAL A 219 -4.79 5.66 15.28
C VAL A 219 -6.22 5.94 14.82
N LEU A 220 -6.91 6.84 15.55
CA LEU A 220 -8.30 7.20 15.29
C LEU A 220 -8.42 8.46 14.41
N SER A 221 -7.31 8.88 13.82
CA SER A 221 -7.25 10.03 12.90
C SER A 221 -7.72 9.72 11.48
N GLY A 222 -8.08 8.49 11.16
CA GLY A 222 -8.48 8.05 9.83
C GLY A 222 -9.88 7.44 9.75
N VAL A 223 -9.97 6.20 9.27
CA VAL A 223 -11.24 5.47 9.02
C VAL A 223 -11.83 4.90 10.32
N ALA A 224 -11.01 4.28 11.16
CA ALA A 224 -11.49 3.74 12.44
C ALA A 224 -11.90 4.86 13.39
N THR A 225 -13.08 4.72 14.00
CA THR A 225 -13.64 5.68 14.98
C THR A 225 -13.73 5.10 16.39
N SER A 226 -13.35 3.83 16.56
CA SER A 226 -13.42 3.07 17.82
C SER A 226 -12.20 2.17 17.97
N ALA A 227 -11.88 1.84 19.21
CA ALA A 227 -10.86 0.84 19.57
C ALA A 227 -11.38 -0.60 19.49
N GLU A 228 -12.69 -0.79 19.40
CA GLU A 228 -13.33 -2.12 19.29
C GLU A 228 -13.33 -2.59 17.85
N VAL A 229 -12.22 -3.16 17.42
CA VAL A 229 -11.98 -3.60 16.04
C VAL A 229 -11.36 -5.00 15.98
N ASP A 230 -11.38 -5.61 14.81
CA ASP A 230 -10.74 -6.90 14.52
C ASP A 230 -9.73 -6.75 13.37
N PRO A 231 -8.45 -7.09 13.59
CA PRO A 231 -7.83 -7.60 14.83
C PRO A 231 -7.75 -6.52 15.93
N PRO A 232 -7.78 -6.93 17.20
CA PRO A 232 -7.65 -5.99 18.31
C PRO A 232 -6.26 -5.35 18.32
N PRO A 233 -6.15 -4.02 18.52
CA PRO A 233 -4.86 -3.34 18.58
C PRO A 233 -4.16 -3.56 19.92
N ASP A 234 -2.83 -3.60 19.89
CA ASP A 234 -2.00 -3.61 21.10
C ASP A 234 -2.00 -2.24 21.80
N VAL A 235 -2.13 -1.17 21.01
CA VAL A 235 -2.26 0.21 21.49
C VAL A 235 -3.19 1.02 20.60
N VAL A 236 -3.86 2.00 21.21
CA VAL A 236 -4.75 2.95 20.50
C VAL A 236 -4.37 4.36 20.91
N ALA A 237 -4.36 5.26 19.93
CA ALA A 237 -4.18 6.70 20.19
C ALA A 237 -5.06 7.54 19.24
N PRO A 238 -5.37 8.78 19.58
CA PRO A 238 -6.10 9.67 18.69
C PRO A 238 -5.37 9.94 17.38
N THR A 239 -4.05 10.20 17.44
CA THR A 239 -3.17 10.51 16.31
C THR A 239 -1.80 9.84 16.45
N LEU A 240 -1.00 9.89 15.39
CA LEU A 240 0.41 9.47 15.44
C LEU A 240 1.21 10.29 16.48
N ALA A 241 0.92 11.57 16.62
CA ALA A 241 1.58 12.43 17.60
C ALA A 241 1.31 11.98 19.04
N ASP A 242 0.05 11.68 19.36
CA ASP A 242 -0.34 11.16 20.67
C ASP A 242 0.26 9.77 20.93
N LEU A 243 0.29 8.92 19.89
CA LEU A 243 0.90 7.60 19.97
C LEU A 243 2.38 7.68 20.34
N VAL A 244 3.15 8.50 19.62
CA VAL A 244 4.59 8.68 19.85
C VAL A 244 4.87 9.37 21.18
N ALA A 245 4.01 10.28 21.61
CA ALA A 245 4.13 10.92 22.93
C ALA A 245 3.95 9.94 24.09
N ALA A 246 3.04 8.97 23.95
CA ALA A 246 2.69 8.02 25.01
C ALA A 246 3.54 6.74 25.00
N TYR A 247 3.93 6.25 23.82
CA TYR A 247 4.51 4.91 23.63
C TYR A 247 5.80 4.92 22.79
N GLY A 248 6.20 6.07 22.26
CA GLY A 248 7.47 6.24 21.57
C GLY A 248 8.65 6.31 22.55
N PRO A 249 9.89 6.22 22.01
CA PRO A 249 11.11 6.36 22.80
C PRO A 249 11.35 7.79 23.30
#